data_b7642460e0772e695e7b49e4853de561
#
_entry.id   b7642460e0772e695e7b49e4853de561
#
_cell.length_a   1.000
_cell.length_b   1.000
_cell.length_c   1.000
_cell.angle_alpha   90.00
_cell.angle_beta   90.00
_cell.angle_gamma   90.00
#
_symmetry.space_group_name_H-M   'P 1'
#
loop_
_entity.id
_entity.type
_entity.pdbx_description
1 polymer ?
#
loop_
_entity_poly.entity_id
_entity_poly.type
_entity_poly.pdbx_seq_one_letter_code
_entity_poly.pdbx_strand_id
1 'polypeptide(L)'
;MYTLSTCPWCRKTKQFFKEKNIPFEFVDYDLQNEEEQDKIMKEMEKLSTTKAFPFVKIDDNVIVGYNPDKYSELLGEKGKQK
;
A
#
# COMPACT_ATOMS: atom_id res chain seq x y z
N MET A 1 -2.01 -2.57 -3.30
CA MET A 1 -2.03 -1.30 -2.55
C MET A 1 -2.84 -0.24 -3.28
N TYR A 2 -3.38 0.68 -2.54
CA TYR A 2 -4.07 1.82 -3.13
C TYR A 2 -3.18 3.05 -3.00
N THR A 3 -3.05 3.77 -4.08
CA THR A 3 -2.09 4.87 -4.19
C THR A 3 -2.72 6.06 -4.89
N LEU A 4 -1.97 7.14 -4.93
CA LEU A 4 -2.32 8.31 -5.74
C LEU A 4 -1.19 8.51 -6.74
N SER A 5 -1.55 8.76 -7.99
CA SER A 5 -0.56 8.86 -9.06
C SER A 5 0.41 10.03 -8.86
N THR A 6 -0.03 11.06 -8.13
CA THR A 6 0.78 12.25 -7.90
C THR A 6 1.44 12.30 -6.53
N CYS A 7 1.26 11.27 -5.72
CA CYS A 7 1.75 11.28 -4.34
C CYS A 7 3.21 10.82 -4.27
N PRO A 8 4.12 11.66 -3.76
CA PRO A 8 5.52 11.26 -3.64
C PRO A 8 5.72 10.05 -2.73
N TRP A 9 4.97 9.97 -1.65
CA TRP A 9 5.07 8.84 -0.73
C TRP A 9 4.63 7.54 -1.36
N CYS A 10 3.63 7.60 -2.24
CA CYS A 10 3.19 6.43 -2.98
C CYS A 10 4.27 5.96 -3.94
N ARG A 11 4.96 6.89 -4.58
CA ARG A 11 6.09 6.55 -5.45
C ARG A 11 7.18 5.85 -4.67
N LYS A 12 7.49 6.36 -3.49
CA LYS A 12 8.52 5.76 -2.64
C LYS A 12 8.13 4.35 -2.22
N THR A 13 6.86 4.15 -1.92
CA THR A 13 6.37 2.83 -1.56
C THR A 13 6.52 1.84 -2.72
N LYS A 14 6.12 2.25 -3.91
CA LYS A 14 6.26 1.41 -5.09
C LYS A 14 7.73 1.09 -5.37
N GLN A 15 8.59 2.10 -5.23
CA GLN A 15 10.02 1.92 -5.46
C GLN A 15 10.62 0.96 -4.44
N PHE A 16 10.21 1.08 -3.19
CA PHE A 16 10.68 0.18 -2.14
C PHE A 16 10.43 -1.29 -2.53
N PHE A 17 9.22 -1.58 -2.98
CA PHE A 17 8.87 -2.94 -3.36
C PHE A 17 9.65 -3.41 -4.58
N LYS A 18 9.86 -2.52 -5.55
CA LYS A 18 10.65 -2.85 -6.75
C LYS A 18 12.09 -3.14 -6.40
N GLU A 19 12.68 -2.34 -5.54
CA GLU A 19 14.07 -2.53 -5.14
C GLU A 19 14.29 -3.81 -4.37
N LYS A 20 13.27 -4.27 -3.68
CA LYS A 20 13.32 -5.51 -2.94
C LYS A 20 12.93 -6.71 -3.80
N ASN A 21 12.59 -6.48 -5.06
CA ASN A 21 12.12 -7.52 -5.97
C ASN A 21 10.89 -8.24 -5.45
N ILE A 22 9.99 -7.49 -4.82
CA ILE A 22 8.76 -8.04 -4.27
C ILE A 22 7.61 -7.75 -5.23
N PRO A 23 6.92 -8.79 -5.73
CA PRO A 23 5.77 -8.56 -6.61
C PRO A 23 4.67 -7.83 -5.85
N PHE A 24 4.04 -6.89 -6.51
CA PHE A 24 2.93 -6.15 -5.91
C PHE A 24 1.97 -5.65 -6.98
N GLU A 25 0.74 -5.41 -6.57
CA GLU A 25 -0.25 -4.79 -7.43
C GLU A 25 -0.66 -3.47 -6.80
N PHE A 26 -0.98 -2.50 -7.63
CA PHE A 26 -1.43 -1.21 -7.13
C PHE A 26 -2.55 -0.65 -7.99
N VAL A 27 -3.35 0.20 -7.36
CA VAL A 27 -4.41 0.92 -8.04
C VAL A 27 -4.28 2.38 -7.65
N ASP A 28 -4.11 3.24 -8.64
CA ASP A 28 -4.08 4.68 -8.38
C ASP A 28 -5.52 5.16 -8.28
N TYR A 29 -5.93 5.46 -7.07
CA TYR A 29 -7.28 5.85 -6.73
C TYR A 29 -7.77 7.05 -7.55
N ASP A 30 -6.89 8.04 -7.71
CA ASP A 30 -7.24 9.27 -8.41
C ASP A 30 -7.48 9.08 -9.91
N LEU A 31 -7.04 7.96 -10.46
CA LEU A 31 -7.23 7.66 -11.87
C LEU A 31 -8.45 6.77 -12.13
N GLN A 32 -9.16 6.38 -11.09
CA GLN A 32 -10.33 5.53 -11.22
C GLN A 32 -11.60 6.35 -11.38
N ASN A 33 -12.65 5.73 -11.94
CA ASN A 33 -13.94 6.40 -12.03
C ASN A 33 -14.62 6.42 -10.66
N GLU A 34 -15.72 7.14 -10.56
CA GLU A 34 -16.42 7.31 -9.28
C GLU A 34 -16.84 5.98 -8.66
N GLU A 35 -17.32 5.07 -9.48
CA GLU A 35 -17.77 3.77 -9.00
C GLU A 35 -16.64 3.00 -8.36
N GLU A 36 -15.50 2.97 -9.01
CA GLU A 36 -14.33 2.29 -8.48
C GLU A 36 -13.78 2.98 -7.25
N GLN A 37 -13.80 4.32 -7.23
CA GLN A 37 -13.37 5.07 -6.07
C GLN A 37 -14.23 4.77 -4.86
N ASP A 38 -15.53 4.64 -5.05
CA ASP A 38 -16.44 4.27 -3.97
C ASP A 38 -16.12 2.89 -3.40
N LYS A 39 -15.85 1.94 -4.27
CA LYS A 39 -15.49 0.59 -3.85
C LYS A 39 -14.21 0.59 -3.04
N ILE A 40 -13.22 1.34 -3.49
CA ILE A 40 -11.94 1.45 -2.81
C ILE A 40 -12.12 2.06 -1.43
N MET A 41 -12.89 3.14 -1.34
CA MET A 41 -13.14 3.78 -0.07
C MET A 41 -13.84 2.87 0.92
N LYS A 42 -14.82 2.12 0.45
CA LYS A 42 -15.53 1.18 1.31
C LYS A 42 -14.62 0.08 1.83
N GLU A 43 -13.73 -0.39 0.96
CA GLU A 43 -12.77 -1.41 1.38
C GLU A 43 -11.79 -0.85 2.41
N MET A 44 -11.30 0.37 2.19
CA MET A 44 -10.39 1.00 3.13
C MET A 44 -11.05 1.20 4.48
N GLU A 45 -12.31 1.59 4.49
CA GLU A 45 -13.05 1.77 5.74
C GLU A 45 -13.21 0.48 6.52
N LYS A 46 -13.36 -0.64 5.82
CA LYS A 46 -13.46 -1.95 6.48
C LYS A 46 -12.14 -2.39 7.09
N LEU A 47 -11.04 -2.04 6.45
CA LEU A 47 -9.73 -2.53 6.83
C LEU A 47 -9.01 -1.63 7.82
N SER A 48 -9.38 -0.37 7.87
CA SER A 48 -8.71 0.59 8.75
C SER A 48 -9.64 1.73 9.06
N THR A 49 -9.43 2.35 10.22
CA THR A 49 -10.15 3.57 10.57
C THR A 49 -9.53 4.80 9.91
N THR A 50 -8.32 4.65 9.40
CA THR A 50 -7.61 5.74 8.73
C THR A 50 -7.64 5.53 7.22
N LYS A 51 -8.08 6.55 6.49
CA LYS A 51 -8.11 6.51 5.04
C LYS A 51 -7.08 7.50 4.50
N ALA A 52 -5.94 6.96 4.13
CA ALA A 52 -4.84 7.78 3.60
C ALA A 52 -4.05 6.95 2.61
N PHE A 53 -3.21 7.62 1.84
CA PHE A 53 -2.38 6.96 0.84
C PHE A 53 -0.91 7.16 1.18
N PRO A 54 -0.05 6.23 0.86
CA PRO A 54 -0.35 4.91 0.29
C PRO A 54 -1.04 4.00 1.30
N PHE A 55 -1.99 3.21 0.82
CA PHE A 55 -2.74 2.26 1.65
C PHE A 55 -2.29 0.87 1.23
N VAL A 56 -1.44 0.25 2.02
CA VAL A 56 -0.76 -0.99 1.66
C VAL A 56 -1.35 -2.17 2.40
N LYS A 57 -1.69 -3.20 1.65
CA LYS A 57 -2.16 -4.46 2.23
C LYS A 57 -1.08 -5.51 2.00
N ILE A 58 -0.64 -6.13 3.08
CA ILE A 58 0.32 -7.24 3.02
C ILE A 58 -0.32 -8.41 3.75
N ASP A 59 -0.73 -9.42 2.99
CA ASP A 59 -1.52 -10.53 3.52
C ASP A 59 -2.77 -10.02 4.24
N ASP A 60 -2.91 -10.27 5.53
CA ASP A 60 -4.04 -9.79 6.30
C ASP A 60 -3.75 -8.49 7.04
N ASN A 61 -2.59 -7.89 6.78
CA ASN A 61 -2.18 -6.69 7.49
C ASN A 61 -2.33 -5.46 6.61
N VAL A 62 -2.62 -4.33 7.25
CA VAL A 62 -2.78 -3.06 6.55
C VAL A 62 -1.85 -2.04 7.16
N ILE A 63 -1.10 -1.35 6.30
CA ILE A 63 -0.21 -0.28 6.72
C ILE A 63 -0.62 0.97 5.97
N VAL A 64 -0.95 2.01 6.70
CA VAL A 64 -1.33 3.29 6.11
C VAL A 64 -0.13 4.23 6.16
N GLY A 65 0.25 4.73 4.99
CA GLY A 65 1.39 5.63 4.87
C GLY A 65 2.66 4.89 4.51
N TYR A 66 3.73 5.65 4.28
CA TYR A 66 5.02 5.08 3.91
C TYR A 66 5.78 4.68 5.18
N ASN A 67 5.94 3.40 5.36
CA ASN A 67 6.61 2.86 6.54
C ASN A 67 7.43 1.63 6.13
N PRO A 68 8.64 1.84 5.63
CA PRO A 68 9.45 0.73 5.12
C PRO A 68 9.81 -0.30 6.16
N ASP A 69 9.98 0.12 7.41
CA ASP A 69 10.30 -0.83 8.48
C ASP A 69 9.16 -1.82 8.69
N LYS A 70 7.93 -1.32 8.70
CA LYS A 70 6.76 -2.18 8.82
C LYS A 70 6.60 -3.08 7.61
N TYR A 71 6.85 -2.56 6.42
CA TYR A 71 6.77 -3.36 5.21
C TYR A 71 7.73 -4.53 5.29
N SER A 72 8.97 -4.26 5.66
CA SER A 72 9.99 -5.31 5.77
C SER A 72 9.59 -6.35 6.81
N GLU A 73 9.05 -5.90 7.92
CA GLU A 73 8.64 -6.79 8.99
C GLU A 73 7.55 -7.75 8.52
N LEU A 74 6.52 -7.21 7.84
CA LEU A 74 5.40 -8.01 7.38
C LEU A 74 5.76 -8.89 6.20
N LEU A 75 6.74 -8.49 5.41
CA LEU A 75 7.20 -9.29 4.28
C LEU A 75 8.17 -10.40 4.68
N GLY A 76 8.53 -10.45 5.95
CA GLY A 76 9.37 -11.50 6.45
C GLY A 76 10.85 -11.32 6.21
N GLU A 77 11.28 -10.16 5.77
CA GLU A 77 12.69 -9.92 5.51
C GLU A 77 13.55 -10.05 6.75
N LYS A 78 12.99 -9.66 7.88
CA LYS A 78 13.70 -9.83 9.15
C LYS A 78 14.10 -11.28 9.39
N GLY A 79 13.18 -12.17 9.09
CA GLY A 79 13.45 -13.58 9.25
C GLY A 79 14.56 -14.07 8.35
N LYS A 80 14.67 -13.48 7.19
CA LYS A 80 15.70 -13.88 6.24
C LYS A 80 17.09 -13.46 6.66
N GLN A 81 17.18 -12.46 7.48
CA GLN A 81 18.45 -11.90 7.90
C GLN A 81 19.12 -12.73 8.98
N LYS A 82 18.45 -13.69 9.46
CA LYS A 82 18.99 -14.57 10.46
C LYS A 82 19.70 -15.76 9.84
#